data_da90babdf7a2dbbd6d0ea0d58547626a
#
_entry.id   da90babdf7a2dbbd6d0ea0d58547626a
#
_cell.length_a   1.000
_cell.length_b   1.000
_cell.length_c   1.000
_cell.angle_alpha   90.00
_cell.angle_beta   90.00
_cell.angle_gamma   90.00
#
_symmetry.space_group_name_H-M   'P 1'
#
loop_
_entity.id
_entity.type
_entity.pdbx_description
1 polymer ?
#
loop_
_entity_poly.entity_id
_entity_poly.type
_entity_poly.pdbx_seq_one_letter_code
_entity_poly.pdbx_strand_id
1 'polypeptide(L)'
;MKNKILKGSIIAFIFIICLMFITSGVSAETGSNNDTTIQTLSKGGLSITYPSTWGYSEATSNYSIMAISKLDSIDAAGVGQVNVNFEKQPLTTDFNTFINNTYKQMQYDSSFKLVSSGQSVIAGKPAFEYIYTSNDNGIEREHKAVWFEKGGQAYVIMYSAPLDQFESNLYVFDYIISDIQIT
;
A
#
# COMPACT_ATOMS: atom_id res chain seq x y z
N MET A 1 -30.78 -36.90 2.32
CA MET A 1 -30.63 -35.45 2.33
C MET A 1 -29.17 -35.09 2.11
N LYS A 2 -28.77 -34.60 0.93
CA LYS A 2 -27.37 -34.28 0.60
C LYS A 2 -27.10 -32.80 0.98
N ASN A 3 -26.25 -32.59 2.01
CA ASN A 3 -25.79 -31.28 2.38
C ASN A 3 -24.87 -30.73 1.27
N LYS A 4 -25.36 -29.75 0.53
CA LYS A 4 -24.51 -28.91 -0.33
C LYS A 4 -23.69 -27.99 0.59
N ILE A 5 -22.43 -28.33 0.78
CA ILE A 5 -21.44 -27.42 1.34
C ILE A 5 -21.24 -26.33 0.32
N LEU A 6 -21.76 -25.17 0.63
CA LEU A 6 -21.52 -23.93 -0.12
C LEU A 6 -20.03 -23.62 -0.01
N LYS A 7 -19.29 -23.85 -1.10
CA LYS A 7 -17.89 -23.42 -1.22
C LYS A 7 -17.87 -21.89 -1.27
N GLY A 8 -17.79 -21.27 -0.09
CA GLY A 8 -17.46 -19.86 -0.01
C GLY A 8 -16.11 -19.62 -0.68
N SER A 9 -16.10 -18.75 -1.68
CA SER A 9 -14.88 -18.29 -2.33
C SER A 9 -14.02 -17.64 -1.24
N ILE A 10 -12.99 -18.35 -0.81
CA ILE A 10 -11.93 -17.81 0.04
C ILE A 10 -11.18 -16.83 -0.86
N ILE A 11 -11.50 -15.56 -0.72
CA ILE A 11 -10.67 -14.49 -1.28
C ILE A 11 -9.42 -14.49 -0.39
N ALA A 12 -8.45 -15.27 -0.80
CA ALA A 12 -7.12 -15.21 -0.20
C ALA A 12 -6.56 -13.83 -0.53
N PHE A 13 -6.53 -12.94 0.45
CA PHE A 13 -5.63 -11.80 0.43
C PHE A 13 -4.21 -12.36 0.50
N ILE A 14 -3.71 -12.74 -0.64
CA ILE A 14 -2.29 -12.97 -0.79
C ILE A 14 -1.70 -11.57 -0.82
N PHE A 15 -1.07 -11.16 0.27
CA PHE A 15 -0.09 -10.08 0.25
C PHE A 15 1.01 -10.52 -0.71
N ILE A 16 0.79 -10.25 -2.01
CA ILE A 16 1.82 -10.45 -3.01
C ILE A 16 2.80 -9.33 -2.76
N ILE A 17 3.93 -9.69 -2.15
CA ILE A 17 5.14 -8.88 -2.22
C ILE A 17 5.35 -8.63 -3.70
N CYS A 18 5.08 -7.39 -4.13
CA CYS A 18 5.20 -7.01 -5.52
C CYS A 18 6.68 -7.08 -5.90
N LEU A 19 7.09 -8.17 -6.58
CA LEU A 19 8.41 -8.27 -7.18
C LEU A 19 8.52 -7.18 -8.25
N MET A 20 9.31 -6.16 -7.95
CA MET A 20 9.44 -4.98 -8.78
C MET A 20 10.66 -5.07 -9.67
N PHE A 21 10.44 -5.26 -10.96
CA PHE A 21 11.49 -5.04 -11.95
C PHE A 21 11.53 -3.56 -12.32
N ILE A 22 12.58 -2.86 -11.92
CA ILE A 22 12.81 -1.48 -12.35
C ILE A 22 13.35 -1.52 -13.76
N THR A 23 12.57 -1.09 -14.74
CA THR A 23 13.10 -0.73 -16.06
C THR A 23 13.68 0.67 -15.95
N SER A 24 15.01 0.74 -15.82
CA SER A 24 15.79 1.98 -15.74
C SER A 24 15.69 2.77 -17.03
N GLY A 25 14.98 3.85 -16.97
CA GLY A 25 14.98 4.92 -17.96
C GLY A 25 15.07 6.27 -17.27
N VAL A 26 16.16 6.51 -16.50
CA VAL A 26 16.46 7.83 -15.95
C VAL A 26 17.87 8.19 -16.34
N SER A 27 17.98 9.20 -17.21
CA SER A 27 19.22 9.93 -17.43
C SER A 27 19.57 10.70 -16.18
N ALA A 28 20.61 10.29 -15.46
CA ALA A 28 21.12 11.02 -14.31
C ALA A 28 21.93 12.21 -14.80
N GLU A 29 21.43 13.43 -14.62
CA GLU A 29 22.28 14.62 -14.56
C GLU A 29 22.86 14.73 -13.15
N THR A 30 24.19 14.64 -13.06
CA THR A 30 24.99 14.86 -11.86
C THR A 30 25.03 16.35 -11.52
N GLY A 31 24.11 16.78 -10.66
CA GLY A 31 24.11 18.09 -10.03
C GLY A 31 24.06 17.93 -8.53
N SER A 32 25.15 18.21 -7.85
CA SER A 32 25.24 18.27 -6.39
C SER A 32 24.49 19.50 -5.88
N ASN A 33 23.20 19.33 -5.59
CA ASN A 33 22.42 20.20 -4.72
C ASN A 33 21.41 19.33 -3.98
N ASN A 34 21.28 19.49 -2.66
CA ASN A 34 20.31 18.83 -1.77
C ASN A 34 18.84 19.29 -2.04
N ASP A 35 18.47 19.49 -3.29
CA ASP A 35 17.12 19.82 -3.69
C ASP A 35 16.40 18.51 -4.02
N THR A 36 15.60 18.02 -3.04
CA THR A 36 14.73 16.87 -3.29
C THR A 36 13.68 17.28 -4.31
N THR A 37 13.91 16.92 -5.56
CA THR A 37 12.94 17.16 -6.64
C THR A 37 11.68 16.35 -6.37
N ILE A 38 10.51 16.96 -6.52
CA ILE A 38 9.22 16.32 -6.40
C ILE A 38 8.78 15.78 -7.77
N GLN A 39 8.33 14.54 -7.79
CA GLN A 39 7.76 13.87 -8.96
C GLN A 39 6.25 13.74 -8.81
N THR A 40 5.53 13.73 -9.93
CA THR A 40 4.07 13.53 -9.97
C THR A 40 3.76 12.28 -10.78
N LEU A 41 2.84 11.46 -10.28
CA LEU A 41 2.36 10.25 -10.95
C LEU A 41 0.83 10.19 -10.88
N SER A 42 0.19 9.97 -12.03
CA SER A 42 -1.26 9.83 -12.12
C SER A 42 -1.62 8.49 -12.74
N LYS A 43 -2.35 7.64 -12.02
CA LYS A 43 -2.79 6.32 -12.48
C LYS A 43 -4.03 5.85 -11.70
N GLY A 44 -4.93 5.17 -12.39
CA GLY A 44 -6.10 4.50 -11.76
C GLY A 44 -7.08 5.43 -11.06
N GLY A 45 -7.13 6.73 -11.44
CA GLY A 45 -7.97 7.74 -10.79
C GLY A 45 -7.35 8.36 -9.53
N LEU A 46 -6.04 8.13 -9.32
CA LEU A 46 -5.24 8.75 -8.26
C LEU A 46 -4.13 9.58 -8.90
N SER A 47 -3.84 10.74 -8.31
CA SER A 47 -2.65 11.54 -8.63
C SER A 47 -1.91 11.84 -7.33
N ILE A 48 -0.63 11.51 -7.30
CA ILE A 48 0.25 11.65 -6.14
C ILE A 48 1.50 12.43 -6.49
N THR A 49 2.09 13.06 -5.46
CA THR A 49 3.42 13.62 -5.53
C THR A 49 4.33 12.90 -4.53
N TYR A 50 5.59 12.71 -4.90
CA TYR A 50 6.57 11.99 -4.07
C TYR A 50 8.00 12.45 -4.38
N PRO A 51 8.95 12.32 -3.43
CA PRO A 51 10.31 12.80 -3.64
C PRO A 51 11.09 11.92 -4.64
N SER A 52 12.03 12.52 -5.38
CA SER A 52 12.89 11.83 -6.35
C SER A 52 13.81 10.76 -5.77
N THR A 53 13.95 10.69 -4.44
CA THR A 53 14.62 9.59 -3.72
C THR A 53 13.79 8.31 -3.68
N TRP A 54 12.54 8.37 -4.19
CA TRP A 54 11.65 7.22 -4.37
C TRP A 54 11.46 6.94 -5.86
N GLY A 55 11.29 5.69 -6.22
CA GLY A 55 11.07 5.23 -7.59
C GLY A 55 9.70 4.60 -7.75
N TYR A 56 9.11 4.80 -8.92
CA TYR A 56 7.88 4.15 -9.34
C TYR A 56 8.14 2.75 -9.89
N SER A 57 7.21 1.85 -9.65
CA SER A 57 7.18 0.54 -10.29
C SER A 57 5.76 0.18 -10.74
N GLU A 58 5.71 -0.56 -11.86
CA GLU A 58 4.46 -1.14 -12.35
C GLU A 58 3.94 -2.19 -11.36
N ALA A 59 2.66 -2.15 -11.15
CA ALA A 59 1.98 -3.12 -10.33
C ALA A 59 1.79 -4.46 -11.06
N THR A 60 1.98 -5.57 -10.37
CA THR A 60 1.96 -6.92 -10.96
C THR A 60 0.70 -7.72 -10.60
N SER A 61 -0.15 -7.23 -9.69
CA SER A 61 -1.41 -7.90 -9.33
C SER A 61 -2.62 -7.27 -10.01
N ASN A 62 -3.72 -8.03 -10.13
CA ASN A 62 -4.98 -7.54 -10.70
C ASN A 62 -5.63 -6.42 -9.89
N TYR A 63 -5.23 -6.24 -8.63
CA TYR A 63 -5.77 -5.22 -7.73
C TYR A 63 -4.84 -4.01 -7.61
N SER A 64 -3.57 -4.15 -7.93
CA SER A 64 -2.59 -3.08 -7.82
C SER A 64 -2.76 -2.03 -8.90
N ILE A 65 -2.70 -0.77 -8.51
CA ILE A 65 -2.71 0.39 -9.40
C ILE A 65 -1.28 0.78 -9.73
N MET A 66 -0.45 0.97 -8.70
CA MET A 66 0.92 1.41 -8.77
C MET A 66 1.61 1.14 -7.43
N ALA A 67 2.93 1.23 -7.42
CA ALA A 67 3.72 1.26 -6.20
C ALA A 67 4.90 2.24 -6.35
N ILE A 68 5.34 2.79 -5.24
CA ILE A 68 6.59 3.54 -5.15
C ILE A 68 7.44 2.98 -4.02
N SER A 69 8.74 3.01 -4.18
CA SER A 69 9.69 2.51 -3.18
C SER A 69 10.86 3.46 -3.00
N LYS A 70 11.35 3.54 -1.78
CA LYS A 70 12.59 4.25 -1.49
C LYS A 70 13.74 3.57 -2.22
N LEU A 71 14.48 4.31 -3.05
CA LEU A 71 15.47 3.74 -3.97
C LEU A 71 16.62 3.03 -3.25
N ASP A 72 17.08 3.55 -2.13
CA ASP A 72 18.15 2.96 -1.32
C ASP A 72 17.69 1.78 -0.45
N SER A 73 16.39 1.47 -0.43
CA SER A 73 15.83 0.30 0.26
C SER A 73 15.66 -0.92 -0.66
N ILE A 74 16.04 -0.81 -1.93
CA ILE A 74 15.88 -1.88 -2.90
C ILE A 74 16.93 -2.96 -2.62
N ASP A 75 16.48 -4.18 -2.36
CA ASP A 75 17.35 -5.31 -2.09
C ASP A 75 17.96 -5.93 -3.37
N ALA A 76 18.79 -6.96 -3.19
CA ALA A 76 19.46 -7.66 -4.30
C ALA A 76 18.48 -8.37 -5.26
N ALA A 77 17.25 -8.63 -4.84
CA ALA A 77 16.19 -9.20 -5.67
C ALA A 77 15.38 -8.13 -6.42
N GLY A 78 15.69 -6.85 -6.23
CA GLY A 78 14.98 -5.73 -6.83
C GLY A 78 13.69 -5.34 -6.08
N VAL A 79 13.52 -5.79 -4.85
CA VAL A 79 12.33 -5.50 -4.03
C VAL A 79 12.58 -4.32 -3.11
N GLY A 80 11.75 -3.28 -3.22
CA GLY A 80 11.80 -2.13 -2.33
C GLY A 80 11.29 -2.46 -0.94
N GLN A 81 12.17 -2.46 0.05
CA GLN A 81 11.84 -2.82 1.42
C GLN A 81 11.04 -1.73 2.15
N VAL A 82 11.18 -0.48 1.76
CA VAL A 82 10.36 0.66 2.20
C VAL A 82 9.52 1.11 1.01
N ASN A 83 8.19 0.93 1.08
CA ASN A 83 7.33 1.13 -0.09
C ASN A 83 5.93 1.65 0.28
N VAL A 84 5.25 2.24 -0.71
CA VAL A 84 3.83 2.57 -0.68
C VAL A 84 3.15 1.89 -1.85
N ASN A 85 2.17 1.04 -1.56
CA ASN A 85 1.35 0.34 -2.54
C ASN A 85 -0.04 1.00 -2.63
N PHE A 86 -0.56 1.07 -3.85
CA PHE A 86 -1.89 1.61 -4.16
C PHE A 86 -2.69 0.50 -4.83
N GLU A 87 -3.78 0.09 -4.22
CA GLU A 87 -4.61 -1.00 -4.71
C GLU A 87 -6.08 -0.60 -4.73
N LYS A 88 -6.86 -1.29 -5.56
CA LYS A 88 -8.31 -1.20 -5.58
C LYS A 88 -8.95 -2.53 -5.89
N GLN A 89 -10.13 -2.77 -5.33
CA GLN A 89 -10.92 -3.96 -5.65
C GLN A 89 -12.42 -3.66 -5.58
N PRO A 90 -13.23 -4.37 -6.38
CA PRO A 90 -14.68 -4.21 -6.33
C PRO A 90 -15.24 -4.58 -4.97
N LEU A 91 -16.17 -3.76 -4.46
CA LEU A 91 -16.93 -4.09 -3.27
C LEU A 91 -18.02 -5.11 -3.60
N THR A 92 -18.08 -6.19 -2.83
CA THR A 92 -19.14 -7.19 -2.89
C THR A 92 -20.13 -7.07 -1.74
N THR A 93 -19.81 -6.21 -0.77
CA THR A 93 -20.61 -5.84 0.41
C THR A 93 -20.49 -4.33 0.62
N ASP A 94 -21.16 -3.77 1.64
CA ASP A 94 -20.89 -2.40 2.05
C ASP A 94 -19.43 -2.26 2.55
N PHE A 95 -18.91 -1.06 2.46
CA PHE A 95 -17.50 -0.77 2.74
C PHE A 95 -17.08 -1.13 4.17
N ASN A 96 -17.93 -0.84 5.17
CA ASN A 96 -17.61 -1.15 6.57
C ASN A 96 -17.51 -2.67 6.79
N THR A 97 -18.46 -3.43 6.25
CA THR A 97 -18.45 -4.90 6.29
C THR A 97 -17.22 -5.45 5.59
N PHE A 98 -16.86 -4.88 4.43
CA PHE A 98 -15.66 -5.27 3.69
C PHE A 98 -14.39 -5.09 4.54
N ILE A 99 -14.19 -3.92 5.13
CA ILE A 99 -13.02 -3.63 5.99
C ILE A 99 -12.97 -4.55 7.21
N ASN A 100 -14.10 -4.70 7.91
CA ASN A 100 -14.17 -5.58 9.08
C ASN A 100 -13.82 -7.03 8.74
N ASN A 101 -14.31 -7.53 7.62
CA ASN A 101 -14.00 -8.90 7.17
C ASN A 101 -12.52 -9.06 6.78
N THR A 102 -11.93 -8.04 6.13
CA THR A 102 -10.52 -8.03 5.76
C THR A 102 -9.64 -8.20 6.99
N TYR A 103 -9.78 -7.34 8.00
CA TYR A 103 -8.95 -7.41 9.20
C TYR A 103 -9.27 -8.61 10.08
N LYS A 104 -10.52 -9.08 10.10
CA LYS A 104 -10.87 -10.35 10.77
C LYS A 104 -10.15 -11.55 10.13
N GLN A 105 -9.99 -11.56 8.82
CA GLN A 105 -9.24 -12.61 8.13
C GLN A 105 -7.73 -12.53 8.42
N MET A 106 -7.16 -11.31 8.46
CA MET A 106 -5.75 -11.12 8.79
C MET A 106 -5.39 -11.64 10.20
N GLN A 107 -6.32 -11.62 11.13
CA GLN A 107 -6.13 -12.17 12.50
C GLN A 107 -5.90 -13.70 12.53
N TYR A 108 -6.16 -14.42 11.44
CA TYR A 108 -5.81 -15.85 11.36
C TYR A 108 -4.32 -16.08 11.09
N ASP A 109 -3.59 -15.06 10.63
CA ASP A 109 -2.14 -15.08 10.56
C ASP A 109 -1.56 -14.79 11.94
N SER A 110 -0.79 -15.74 12.49
CA SER A 110 -0.19 -15.61 13.81
C SER A 110 0.85 -14.50 13.92
N SER A 111 1.38 -14.01 12.81
CA SER A 111 2.32 -12.87 12.76
C SER A 111 1.63 -11.51 12.77
N PHE A 112 0.34 -11.45 12.40
CA PHE A 112 -0.43 -10.22 12.39
C PHE A 112 -0.71 -9.73 13.82
N LYS A 113 -0.37 -8.45 14.07
CA LYS A 113 -0.72 -7.76 15.32
C LYS A 113 -1.26 -6.38 14.98
N LEU A 114 -2.53 -6.12 15.29
CA LEU A 114 -3.11 -4.79 15.19
C LEU A 114 -2.49 -3.87 16.23
N VAL A 115 -1.91 -2.74 15.80
CA VAL A 115 -1.37 -1.69 16.66
C VAL A 115 -2.44 -0.64 16.95
N SER A 116 -3.07 -0.11 15.91
CA SER A 116 -4.17 0.85 16.06
C SER A 116 -5.11 0.83 14.86
N SER A 117 -6.33 1.34 15.05
CA SER A 117 -7.28 1.60 13.97
C SER A 117 -8.18 2.77 14.32
N GLY A 118 -8.64 3.49 13.30
CA GLY A 118 -9.52 4.64 13.51
C GLY A 118 -10.14 5.17 12.22
N GLN A 119 -11.01 6.15 12.39
CA GLN A 119 -11.54 6.93 11.27
C GLN A 119 -10.51 7.97 10.85
N SER A 120 -10.46 8.25 9.56
CA SER A 120 -9.55 9.21 8.94
C SER A 120 -10.26 9.94 7.80
N VAL A 121 -9.56 10.84 7.13
CA VAL A 121 -10.05 11.56 5.95
C VAL A 121 -8.94 11.60 4.91
N ILE A 122 -9.28 11.32 3.65
CA ILE A 122 -8.35 11.40 2.52
C ILE A 122 -9.00 12.20 1.37
N ALA A 123 -8.36 13.26 0.90
CA ALA A 123 -8.91 14.15 -0.14
C ALA A 123 -10.38 14.55 0.11
N GLY A 124 -10.73 14.84 1.38
CA GLY A 124 -12.08 15.20 1.81
C GLY A 124 -13.08 14.03 1.89
N LYS A 125 -12.66 12.78 1.67
CA LYS A 125 -13.51 11.59 1.77
C LYS A 125 -13.33 10.89 3.11
N PRO A 126 -14.41 10.32 3.70
CA PRO A 126 -14.27 9.43 4.86
C PRO A 126 -13.36 8.25 4.54
N ALA A 127 -12.50 7.92 5.48
CA ALA A 127 -11.51 6.85 5.35
C ALA A 127 -11.38 6.09 6.69
N PHE A 128 -10.75 4.91 6.63
CA PHE A 128 -10.27 4.18 7.79
C PHE A 128 -8.76 4.06 7.73
N GLU A 129 -8.12 4.25 8.87
CA GLU A 129 -6.69 4.03 9.04
C GLU A 129 -6.46 2.81 9.94
N TYR A 130 -5.50 1.98 9.55
CA TYR A 130 -5.04 0.83 10.31
C TYR A 130 -3.52 0.80 10.36
N ILE A 131 -2.98 0.57 11.56
CA ILE A 131 -1.56 0.32 11.76
C ILE A 131 -1.44 -1.08 12.35
N TYR A 132 -0.58 -1.90 11.77
CA TYR A 132 -0.38 -3.28 12.21
C TYR A 132 1.03 -3.77 11.86
N THR A 133 1.48 -4.83 12.53
CA THR A 133 2.72 -5.52 12.20
C THR A 133 2.44 -6.90 11.61
N SER A 134 3.36 -7.38 10.81
CA SER A 134 3.42 -8.75 10.27
C SER A 134 4.85 -9.24 10.20
N ASN A 135 5.03 -10.53 9.92
CA ASN A 135 6.35 -11.10 9.65
C ASN A 135 6.39 -11.64 8.23
N ASP A 136 7.18 -11.01 7.38
CA ASP A 136 7.35 -11.37 5.98
C ASP A 136 8.72 -12.06 5.80
N ASN A 137 8.72 -13.38 5.67
CA ASN A 137 9.92 -14.19 5.47
C ASN A 137 11.02 -13.98 6.54
N GLY A 138 10.61 -13.76 7.79
CA GLY A 138 11.53 -13.54 8.91
C GLY A 138 11.86 -12.07 9.18
N ILE A 139 11.36 -11.15 8.37
CA ILE A 139 11.50 -9.69 8.57
C ILE A 139 10.21 -9.19 9.23
N GLU A 140 10.32 -8.65 10.44
CA GLU A 140 9.21 -7.97 11.09
C GLU A 140 8.99 -6.61 10.43
N ARG A 141 7.76 -6.37 9.98
CA ARG A 141 7.36 -5.16 9.26
C ARG A 141 6.21 -4.47 9.96
N GLU A 142 6.17 -3.16 9.84
CA GLU A 142 5.02 -2.37 10.21
C GLU A 142 4.36 -1.78 8.97
N HIS A 143 3.03 -1.67 9.03
CA HIS A 143 2.19 -1.22 7.94
C HIS A 143 1.24 -0.14 8.43
N LYS A 144 1.07 0.91 7.62
CA LYS A 144 0.01 1.92 7.78
C LYS A 144 -0.85 1.93 6.53
N ALA A 145 -2.12 1.58 6.67
CA ALA A 145 -3.06 1.45 5.57
C ALA A 145 -4.20 2.47 5.71
N VAL A 146 -4.46 3.25 4.67
CA VAL A 146 -5.60 4.16 4.57
C VAL A 146 -6.57 3.63 3.52
N TRP A 147 -7.78 3.31 3.95
CA TRP A 147 -8.85 2.75 3.13
C TRP A 147 -9.95 3.76 2.88
N PHE A 148 -10.42 3.86 1.63
CA PHE A 148 -11.58 4.67 1.27
C PHE A 148 -12.38 4.02 0.15
N GLU A 149 -13.65 4.44 0.03
CA GLU A 149 -14.54 3.97 -1.03
C GLU A 149 -14.66 5.01 -2.13
N LYS A 150 -14.68 4.54 -3.38
CA LYS A 150 -15.03 5.34 -4.55
C LYS A 150 -15.63 4.47 -5.65
N GLY A 151 -16.83 4.84 -6.11
CA GLY A 151 -17.47 4.20 -7.26
C GLY A 151 -17.70 2.70 -7.10
N GLY A 152 -18.08 2.24 -5.91
CA GLY A 152 -18.30 0.81 -5.62
C GLY A 152 -17.00 0.00 -5.53
N GLN A 153 -15.87 0.65 -5.33
CA GLN A 153 -14.58 0.00 -5.13
C GLN A 153 -13.96 0.44 -3.81
N ALA A 154 -13.34 -0.50 -3.11
CA ALA A 154 -12.45 -0.22 -1.99
C ALA A 154 -11.06 0.09 -2.53
N TYR A 155 -10.51 1.21 -2.14
CA TYR A 155 -9.12 1.61 -2.38
C TYR A 155 -8.33 1.48 -1.10
N VAL A 156 -7.08 1.06 -1.21
CA VAL A 156 -6.12 1.12 -0.11
C VAL A 156 -4.82 1.74 -0.58
N ILE A 157 -4.28 2.60 0.25
CA ILE A 157 -2.93 3.12 0.14
C ILE A 157 -2.20 2.59 1.37
N MET A 158 -1.19 1.77 1.15
CA MET A 158 -0.51 1.05 2.22
C MET A 158 0.99 1.32 2.19
N TYR A 159 1.48 1.95 3.23
CA TYR A 159 2.89 2.07 3.53
C TYR A 159 3.38 0.84 4.27
N SER A 160 4.55 0.32 3.89
CA SER A 160 5.19 -0.84 4.51
C SER A 160 6.69 -0.61 4.65
N ALA A 161 7.24 -0.91 5.80
CA ALA A 161 8.67 -0.87 6.04
C ALA A 161 9.09 -1.90 7.10
N PRO A 162 10.37 -2.34 7.12
CA PRO A 162 10.94 -3.01 8.30
C PRO A 162 10.73 -2.16 9.55
N LEU A 163 10.51 -2.82 10.69
CA LEU A 163 10.11 -2.14 11.93
C LEU A 163 11.10 -1.03 12.35
N ASP A 164 12.39 -1.25 12.14
CA ASP A 164 13.48 -0.29 12.45
C ASP A 164 13.54 0.90 11.47
N GLN A 165 12.84 0.83 10.32
CA GLN A 165 12.82 1.86 9.29
C GLN A 165 11.46 2.56 9.16
N PHE A 166 10.42 2.05 9.83
CA PHE A 166 9.05 2.51 9.66
C PHE A 166 8.92 4.01 9.99
N GLU A 167 9.25 4.42 11.21
CA GLU A 167 9.09 5.81 11.66
C GLU A 167 9.92 6.81 10.85
N SER A 168 11.15 6.43 10.47
CA SER A 168 12.09 7.33 9.78
C SER A 168 11.66 7.68 8.35
N ASN A 169 10.78 6.89 7.74
CA ASN A 169 10.29 7.10 6.37
C ASN A 169 8.78 7.38 6.29
N LEU A 170 8.05 7.32 7.40
CA LEU A 170 6.59 7.52 7.47
C LEU A 170 6.16 8.89 6.93
N TYR A 171 7.00 9.92 7.07
CA TYR A 171 6.72 11.28 6.60
C TYR A 171 6.41 11.36 5.09
N VAL A 172 6.98 10.47 4.26
CA VAL A 172 6.68 10.43 2.82
C VAL A 172 5.25 9.93 2.58
N PHE A 173 4.82 8.90 3.31
CA PHE A 173 3.45 8.42 3.25
C PHE A 173 2.46 9.50 3.71
N ASP A 174 2.72 10.15 4.84
CA ASP A 174 1.85 11.20 5.36
C ASP A 174 1.76 12.39 4.39
N TYR A 175 2.87 12.75 3.73
CA TYR A 175 2.89 13.75 2.67
C TYR A 175 1.99 13.32 1.49
N ILE A 176 2.12 12.09 0.99
CA ILE A 176 1.28 11.56 -0.08
C ILE A 176 -0.20 11.60 0.29
N ILE A 177 -0.57 11.14 1.49
CA ILE A 177 -1.97 11.14 1.95
C ILE A 177 -2.53 12.56 2.05
N SER A 178 -1.71 13.53 2.43
CA SER A 178 -2.13 14.94 2.55
C SER A 178 -2.34 15.64 1.21
N ASP A 179 -1.60 15.24 0.14
CA ASP A 179 -1.57 15.91 -1.16
C ASP A 179 -2.32 15.14 -2.27
N ILE A 180 -2.69 13.89 -2.03
CA ILE A 180 -3.32 13.02 -3.03
C ILE A 180 -4.59 13.63 -3.61
N GLN A 181 -4.74 13.52 -4.92
CA GLN A 181 -5.96 13.87 -5.64
C GLN A 181 -6.66 12.60 -6.12
N ILE A 182 -7.99 12.56 -5.95
CA ILE A 182 -8.84 11.42 -6.30
C ILE A 182 -9.85 11.89 -7.36
N THR A 183 -9.66 11.50 -8.62
CA THR A 183 -10.46 11.92 -9.80
C THR A 183 -11.48 10.88 -10.22
#